data_5d044b1824c164548acfd6227b20eaa6
#
_entry.id   5d044b1824c164548acfd6227b20eaa6
#
_cell.length_a   1.000
_cell.length_b   1.000
_cell.length_c   1.000
_cell.angle_alpha   90.00
_cell.angle_beta   90.00
_cell.angle_gamma   90.00
#
_symmetry.space_group_name_H-M   'P 1'
#
loop_
_entity.id
_entity.type
_entity.pdbx_description
1 polymer ?
#
loop_
_entity_poly.entity_id
_entity_poly.type
_entity_poly.pdbx_seq_one_letter_code
_entity_poly.pdbx_strand_id
1 'polypeptide(L)'
;MTPGADRSEGAGGCGPSLEVRDLGRVGFEETYRLQQDLLQARVDGEVGDLLLLVEHDPVVTRGRRSPEGDTAGVPFRVTTIERGGEATYHGPGQLVAYPIVQLAEGQRDLHAYLRWLEGIVIDALGRVGVKGRREAGYTGVWIGPQKVCSIGVAVRRWVTWHGLAVNVSTDLAAFRSFAPCGLSSDVMTRVLDHVDGVDEGPEVLMERFKRALVAAFGAAGSPGSTA
;
A
#
# COMPACT_ATOMS: atom_id res chain seq x y z
N MET A 1 57.73 24.68 -3.42
CA MET A 1 56.47 25.05 -4.08
C MET A 1 55.77 23.78 -4.47
N THR A 2 54.80 23.32 -3.67
CA THR A 2 54.00 22.13 -3.90
C THR A 2 52.56 22.59 -4.02
N PRO A 3 51.81 22.31 -5.08
CA PRO A 3 50.41 22.72 -5.19
C PRO A 3 49.54 21.77 -4.37
N GLY A 4 48.67 22.38 -3.56
CA GLY A 4 47.68 21.69 -2.74
C GLY A 4 46.62 21.02 -3.59
N ALA A 5 46.28 19.79 -3.21
CA ALA A 5 45.14 19.05 -3.76
C ALA A 5 43.85 19.55 -3.09
N ASP A 6 43.02 20.19 -3.86
CA ASP A 6 41.67 20.55 -3.52
C ASP A 6 40.82 19.26 -3.50
N ARG A 7 40.34 18.85 -2.33
CA ARG A 7 39.37 17.78 -2.16
C ARG A 7 37.99 18.41 -1.97
N SER A 8 37.30 18.63 -3.07
CA SER A 8 35.86 18.90 -3.03
C SER A 8 35.12 17.59 -2.70
N GLU A 9 34.86 17.38 -1.42
CA GLU A 9 33.89 16.37 -0.97
C GLU A 9 32.48 16.85 -1.31
N GLY A 10 31.96 16.31 -2.40
CA GLY A 10 30.54 16.39 -2.72
C GLY A 10 29.76 15.47 -1.80
N ALA A 11 29.28 15.99 -0.67
CA ALA A 11 28.29 15.32 0.16
C ALA A 11 26.92 15.31 -0.56
N GLY A 12 26.74 14.37 -1.49
CA GLY A 12 25.43 14.01 -1.99
C GLY A 12 24.67 13.26 -0.89
N GLY A 13 23.76 13.95 -0.20
CA GLY A 13 22.85 13.33 0.78
C GLY A 13 21.94 12.32 0.10
N CYS A 14 22.37 11.04 0.05
CA CYS A 14 21.51 9.93 -0.25
C CYS A 14 20.70 9.65 1.03
N GLY A 15 19.48 10.18 1.11
CA GLY A 15 18.52 9.71 2.11
C GLY A 15 18.33 8.19 1.97
N PRO A 16 17.90 7.48 3.02
CA PRO A 16 17.78 6.03 2.96
C PRO A 16 16.88 5.63 1.78
N SER A 17 17.47 4.90 0.82
CA SER A 17 16.74 4.43 -0.36
C SER A 17 15.74 3.36 0.07
N LEU A 18 14.48 3.51 -0.32
CA LEU A 18 13.44 2.51 -0.12
C LEU A 18 13.78 1.25 -0.94
N GLU A 19 14.06 0.14 -0.27
CA GLU A 19 14.27 -1.15 -0.93
C GLU A 19 12.93 -1.73 -1.38
N VAL A 20 12.79 -2.04 -2.67
CA VAL A 20 11.55 -2.62 -3.22
C VAL A 20 11.74 -4.11 -3.46
N ARG A 21 10.81 -4.93 -2.94
CA ARG A 21 10.75 -6.37 -3.17
C ARG A 21 9.39 -6.73 -3.77
N ASP A 22 9.38 -7.16 -5.04
CA ASP A 22 8.20 -7.78 -5.64
C ASP A 22 8.20 -9.28 -5.33
N LEU A 23 7.22 -9.72 -4.57
CA LEU A 23 7.07 -11.10 -4.14
C LEU A 23 6.23 -11.93 -5.12
N GLY A 24 5.62 -11.29 -6.14
CA GLY A 24 4.68 -11.94 -7.01
C GLY A 24 3.41 -12.36 -6.27
N ARG A 25 2.90 -13.57 -6.55
CA ARG A 25 1.71 -14.11 -5.87
C ARG A 25 2.11 -15.04 -4.73
N VAL A 26 1.78 -14.67 -3.50
CA VAL A 26 2.16 -15.39 -2.27
C VAL A 26 0.98 -15.42 -1.30
N GLY A 27 0.84 -16.55 -0.59
CA GLY A 27 -0.17 -16.73 0.45
C GLY A 27 -0.05 -15.70 1.58
N PHE A 28 -1.20 -15.27 2.14
CA PHE A 28 -1.23 -14.19 3.14
C PHE A 28 -0.39 -14.50 4.38
N GLU A 29 -0.48 -15.72 4.94
CA GLU A 29 0.25 -16.08 6.16
C GLU A 29 1.76 -16.05 6.00
N GLU A 30 2.26 -16.46 4.84
CA GLU A 30 3.70 -16.42 4.53
C GLU A 30 4.19 -14.98 4.50
N THR A 31 3.48 -14.12 3.76
CA THR A 31 3.81 -12.70 3.69
C THR A 31 3.63 -11.99 5.04
N TYR A 32 2.63 -12.40 5.84
CA TYR A 32 2.42 -11.85 7.17
C TYR A 32 3.59 -12.15 8.12
N ARG A 33 4.12 -13.39 8.10
CA ARG A 33 5.34 -13.75 8.86
C ARG A 33 6.54 -12.94 8.38
N LEU A 34 6.74 -12.84 7.06
CA LEU A 34 7.81 -12.03 6.48
C LEU A 34 7.72 -10.56 6.94
N GLN A 35 6.51 -9.97 6.96
CA GLN A 35 6.32 -8.63 7.48
C GLN A 35 6.72 -8.51 8.96
N GLN A 36 6.38 -9.49 9.79
CA GLN A 36 6.74 -9.49 11.22
C GLN A 36 8.27 -9.55 11.42
N ASP A 37 8.96 -10.41 10.65
CA ASP A 37 10.41 -10.54 10.70
C ASP A 37 11.10 -9.25 10.24
N LEU A 38 10.67 -8.68 9.13
CA LEU A 38 11.21 -7.42 8.59
C LEU A 38 10.88 -6.21 9.50
N LEU A 39 9.70 -6.19 10.10
CA LEU A 39 9.33 -5.18 11.10
C LEU A 39 10.30 -5.22 12.28
N GLN A 40 10.60 -6.41 12.80
CA GLN A 40 11.54 -6.56 13.91
C GLN A 40 12.95 -6.14 13.48
N ALA A 41 13.45 -6.62 12.35
CA ALA A 41 14.76 -6.25 11.80
C ALA A 41 14.87 -4.73 11.57
N ARG A 42 13.78 -4.08 11.09
CA ARG A 42 13.76 -2.62 10.91
C ARG A 42 13.76 -1.86 12.24
N VAL A 43 13.04 -2.36 13.24
CA VAL A 43 13.03 -1.81 14.61
C VAL A 43 14.41 -1.88 15.24
N ASP A 44 15.14 -2.97 15.00
CA ASP A 44 16.48 -3.22 15.55
C ASP A 44 17.59 -2.53 14.72
N GLY A 45 17.23 -1.91 13.58
CA GLY A 45 18.14 -1.18 12.71
C GLY A 45 19.01 -2.06 11.80
N GLU A 46 18.65 -3.33 11.66
CA GLU A 46 19.38 -4.31 10.84
C GLU A 46 19.10 -4.15 9.34
N VAL A 47 17.94 -3.57 9.00
CA VAL A 47 17.54 -3.28 7.61
C VAL A 47 17.08 -1.84 7.45
N GLY A 48 17.12 -1.32 6.24
CA GLY A 48 16.56 -0.02 5.86
C GLY A 48 15.04 -0.06 5.71
N ASP A 49 14.48 1.02 5.13
CA ASP A 49 13.07 1.07 4.76
C ASP A 49 12.79 0.17 3.55
N LEU A 50 11.68 -0.57 3.59
CA LEU A 50 11.30 -1.56 2.57
C LEU A 50 9.89 -1.30 2.05
N LEU A 51 9.65 -1.68 0.80
CA LEU A 51 8.34 -1.78 0.18
C LEU A 51 8.17 -3.18 -0.39
N LEU A 52 7.25 -3.96 0.18
CA LEU A 52 6.87 -5.26 -0.38
C LEU A 52 5.68 -5.06 -1.31
N LEU A 53 5.76 -5.60 -2.53
CA LEU A 53 4.65 -5.71 -3.47
C LEU A 53 4.22 -7.16 -3.58
N VAL A 54 2.92 -7.43 -3.53
CA VAL A 54 2.41 -8.80 -3.55
C VAL A 54 0.98 -8.85 -4.08
N GLU A 55 0.62 -9.95 -4.72
CA GLU A 55 -0.76 -10.41 -4.90
C GLU A 55 -1.00 -11.59 -3.95
N HIS A 56 -2.13 -11.62 -3.26
CA HIS A 56 -2.47 -12.75 -2.38
C HIS A 56 -3.42 -13.75 -3.03
N ASP A 57 -3.40 -14.97 -2.53
CA ASP A 57 -4.53 -15.88 -2.71
C ASP A 57 -5.76 -15.34 -1.95
N PRO A 58 -6.99 -15.75 -2.36
CA PRO A 58 -8.21 -15.22 -1.77
C PRO A 58 -8.25 -15.33 -0.25
N VAL A 59 -8.34 -14.20 0.44
CA VAL A 59 -8.39 -14.09 1.91
C VAL A 59 -9.15 -12.83 2.32
N VAL A 60 -9.88 -12.90 3.43
CA VAL A 60 -10.45 -11.74 4.11
C VAL A 60 -9.64 -11.46 5.36
N THR A 61 -9.15 -10.23 5.51
CA THR A 61 -8.48 -9.80 6.73
C THR A 61 -9.39 -8.89 7.54
N ARG A 62 -9.52 -9.16 8.85
CA ARG A 62 -10.23 -8.32 9.80
C ARG A 62 -9.26 -7.42 10.56
N GLY A 63 -9.49 -6.12 10.50
CA GLY A 63 -8.75 -5.14 11.29
C GLY A 63 -9.34 -4.96 12.69
N ARG A 64 -8.73 -4.09 13.49
CA ARG A 64 -9.13 -3.85 14.90
C ARG A 64 -10.54 -3.30 15.08
N ARG A 65 -11.13 -2.70 14.04
CA ARG A 65 -12.47 -2.10 14.11
C ARG A 65 -13.56 -2.97 13.46
N SER A 66 -13.21 -4.18 13.00
CA SER A 66 -14.20 -5.10 12.42
C SER A 66 -15.22 -5.49 13.49
N PRO A 67 -16.52 -5.23 13.27
CA PRO A 67 -17.57 -5.70 14.15
C PRO A 67 -17.55 -7.24 14.30
N GLU A 68 -18.00 -7.74 15.42
CA GLU A 68 -18.17 -9.18 15.62
C GLU A 68 -19.22 -9.71 14.63
N GLY A 69 -18.88 -10.78 13.89
CA GLY A 69 -19.79 -11.40 12.92
C GLY A 69 -19.84 -10.73 11.53
N ASP A 70 -19.12 -9.63 11.28
CA ASP A 70 -19.11 -8.93 10.00
C ASP A 70 -18.64 -9.79 8.81
N THR A 71 -17.91 -10.87 9.10
CA THR A 71 -17.41 -11.84 8.11
C THR A 71 -18.05 -13.22 8.24
N ALA A 72 -19.18 -13.34 8.93
CA ALA A 72 -19.90 -14.61 9.07
C ALA A 72 -20.42 -15.08 7.71
N GLY A 73 -20.11 -16.34 7.35
CA GLY A 73 -20.56 -16.94 6.08
C GLY A 73 -19.78 -16.50 4.84
N VAL A 74 -18.70 -15.74 4.97
CA VAL A 74 -17.81 -15.38 3.85
C VAL A 74 -17.17 -16.67 3.29
N PRO A 75 -17.15 -16.88 1.95
CA PRO A 75 -16.60 -18.11 1.33
C PRO A 75 -15.06 -18.12 1.25
N PHE A 76 -14.39 -17.28 2.02
CA PHE A 76 -12.94 -17.12 2.05
C PHE A 76 -12.39 -17.42 3.43
N ARG A 77 -11.10 -17.77 3.51
CA ARG A 77 -10.39 -17.79 4.79
C ARG A 77 -10.41 -16.40 5.42
N VAL A 78 -10.69 -16.34 6.72
CA VAL A 78 -10.71 -15.08 7.49
C VAL A 78 -9.57 -15.09 8.49
N THR A 79 -8.76 -14.02 8.51
CA THR A 79 -7.65 -13.84 9.45
C THR A 79 -7.78 -12.49 10.15
N THR A 80 -7.71 -12.46 11.48
CA THR A 80 -7.71 -11.20 12.27
C THR A 80 -6.27 -10.73 12.45
N ILE A 81 -6.03 -9.45 12.18
CA ILE A 81 -4.70 -8.81 12.23
C ILE A 81 -4.76 -7.42 12.88
N GLU A 82 -3.61 -6.87 13.21
CA GLU A 82 -3.47 -5.66 14.04
C GLU A 82 -3.67 -4.34 13.29
N ARG A 83 -3.86 -4.35 11.97
CA ARG A 83 -4.06 -3.10 11.21
C ARG A 83 -5.28 -2.32 11.66
N GLY A 84 -5.27 -1.03 11.42
CA GLY A 84 -6.45 -0.18 11.54
C GLY A 84 -7.53 -0.56 10.50
N GLY A 85 -8.74 -0.06 10.72
CA GLY A 85 -9.88 -0.29 9.84
C GLY A 85 -10.63 -1.59 10.14
N GLU A 86 -11.56 -1.91 9.24
CA GLU A 86 -12.49 -3.03 9.31
C GLU A 86 -12.08 -4.14 8.35
N ALA A 87 -13.01 -5.07 8.02
CA ALA A 87 -12.73 -6.18 7.12
C ALA A 87 -12.43 -5.70 5.68
N THR A 88 -11.51 -6.37 5.00
CA THR A 88 -11.24 -6.20 3.58
C THR A 88 -10.85 -7.54 2.94
N TYR A 89 -11.01 -7.63 1.63
CA TYR A 89 -10.62 -8.78 0.82
C TYR A 89 -9.28 -8.52 0.15
N HIS A 90 -8.47 -9.57 0.06
CA HIS A 90 -7.30 -9.65 -0.81
C HIS A 90 -7.43 -10.86 -1.73
N GLY A 91 -6.97 -10.72 -2.96
CA GLY A 91 -7.01 -11.80 -3.94
C GLY A 91 -6.39 -11.40 -5.29
N PRO A 92 -6.43 -12.31 -6.28
CA PRO A 92 -5.86 -12.09 -7.60
C PRO A 92 -6.36 -10.80 -8.26
N GLY A 93 -5.46 -10.12 -8.96
CA GLY A 93 -5.75 -8.84 -9.60
C GLY A 93 -5.72 -7.64 -8.64
N GLN A 94 -5.46 -7.86 -7.34
CA GLN A 94 -5.29 -6.79 -6.37
C GLN A 94 -3.80 -6.62 -6.04
N LEU A 95 -3.24 -5.45 -6.31
CA LEU A 95 -1.89 -5.11 -5.87
C LEU A 95 -1.90 -4.68 -4.42
N VAL A 96 -1.25 -5.46 -3.56
CA VAL A 96 -1.03 -5.12 -2.16
C VAL A 96 0.39 -4.60 -2.00
N ALA A 97 0.54 -3.48 -1.27
CA ALA A 97 1.83 -2.88 -0.97
C ALA A 97 1.99 -2.70 0.54
N TYR A 98 3.07 -3.22 1.08
CA TYR A 98 3.43 -3.15 2.50
C TYR A 98 4.69 -2.32 2.71
N PRO A 99 4.58 -1.01 2.93
CA PRO A 99 5.72 -0.18 3.31
C PRO A 99 6.08 -0.42 4.78
N ILE A 100 7.31 -0.89 5.01
CA ILE A 100 7.90 -1.07 6.33
C ILE A 100 8.91 0.06 6.50
N VAL A 101 8.47 1.16 7.11
CA VAL A 101 9.18 2.44 7.13
C VAL A 101 9.29 2.97 8.55
N GLN A 102 10.48 3.44 8.94
CA GLN A 102 10.69 4.13 10.19
C GLN A 102 10.25 5.59 10.08
N LEU A 103 9.24 5.99 10.84
CA LEU A 103 8.85 7.39 10.94
C LEU A 103 9.83 8.14 11.85
N ALA A 104 10.55 9.11 11.29
CA ALA A 104 11.45 9.99 12.03
C ALA A 104 10.67 10.81 13.08
N GLU A 105 11.34 11.34 14.08
CA GLU A 105 10.70 12.02 15.23
C GLU A 105 9.72 13.12 14.80
N GLY A 106 10.10 13.95 13.85
CA GLY A 106 9.23 15.01 13.30
C GLY A 106 8.12 14.52 12.35
N GLN A 107 8.05 13.21 12.07
CA GLN A 107 7.11 12.59 11.13
C GLN A 107 6.14 11.61 11.82
N ARG A 108 6.11 11.58 13.15
CA ARG A 108 5.32 10.66 13.96
C ARG A 108 3.85 11.07 14.07
N ASP A 109 3.23 11.24 12.90
CA ASP A 109 1.81 11.52 12.73
C ASP A 109 1.19 10.47 11.77
N LEU A 110 0.33 9.60 12.31
CA LEU A 110 -0.30 8.55 11.53
C LEU A 110 -1.33 9.09 10.54
N HIS A 111 -1.97 10.22 10.82
CA HIS A 111 -2.90 10.83 9.89
C HIS A 111 -2.13 11.40 8.69
N ALA A 112 -1.02 12.11 8.94
CA ALA A 112 -0.14 12.59 7.88
C ALA A 112 0.43 11.42 7.05
N TYR A 113 0.84 10.32 7.70
CA TYR A 113 1.30 9.12 7.01
C TYR A 113 0.23 8.49 6.11
N LEU A 114 -1.00 8.37 6.58
CA LEU A 114 -2.12 7.86 5.76
C LEU A 114 -2.38 8.78 4.57
N ARG A 115 -2.32 10.11 4.74
CA ARG A 115 -2.48 11.08 3.65
C ARG A 115 -1.32 11.01 2.65
N TRP A 116 -0.11 10.74 3.11
CA TRP A 116 1.04 10.49 2.27
C TRP A 116 0.84 9.23 1.41
N LEU A 117 0.39 8.11 1.98
CA LEU A 117 0.06 6.89 1.22
C LEU A 117 -1.04 7.14 0.18
N GLU A 118 -2.09 7.87 0.54
CA GLU A 118 -3.14 8.25 -0.42
C GLU A 118 -2.58 9.09 -1.58
N GLY A 119 -1.68 10.03 -1.29
CA GLY A 119 -1.00 10.84 -2.31
C GLY A 119 -0.21 10.00 -3.30
N ILE A 120 0.52 9.00 -2.81
CA ILE A 120 1.28 8.05 -3.64
C ILE A 120 0.34 7.27 -4.58
N VAL A 121 -0.77 6.74 -4.06
CA VAL A 121 -1.73 6.00 -4.91
C VAL A 121 -2.38 6.92 -5.94
N ILE A 122 -2.70 8.16 -5.58
CA ILE A 122 -3.26 9.15 -6.51
C ILE A 122 -2.26 9.49 -7.63
N ASP A 123 -0.97 9.67 -7.30
CA ASP A 123 0.08 9.87 -8.30
C ASP A 123 0.25 8.63 -9.19
N ALA A 124 0.27 7.42 -8.62
CA ALA A 124 0.35 6.19 -9.39
C ALA A 124 -0.84 6.01 -10.36
N LEU A 125 -2.06 6.33 -9.93
CA LEU A 125 -3.24 6.35 -10.79
C LEU A 125 -3.09 7.37 -11.93
N GLY A 126 -2.60 8.58 -11.63
CA GLY A 126 -2.33 9.61 -12.64
C GLY A 126 -1.35 9.16 -13.71
N ARG A 127 -0.31 8.40 -13.32
CA ARG A 127 0.70 7.84 -14.25
C ARG A 127 0.13 6.78 -15.21
N VAL A 128 -1.00 6.17 -14.88
CA VAL A 128 -1.72 5.24 -15.77
C VAL A 128 -2.95 5.87 -16.41
N GLY A 129 -3.11 7.21 -16.32
CA GLY A 129 -4.19 7.96 -16.97
C GLY A 129 -5.50 8.01 -16.18
N VAL A 130 -5.51 7.58 -14.91
CA VAL A 130 -6.72 7.54 -14.09
C VAL A 130 -6.70 8.64 -13.03
N LYS A 131 -7.80 9.39 -12.88
CA LYS A 131 -7.93 10.46 -11.89
C LYS A 131 -8.39 9.92 -10.55
N GLY A 132 -7.45 9.71 -9.62
CA GLY A 132 -7.73 9.39 -8.22
C GLY A 132 -8.05 10.62 -7.38
N ARG A 133 -8.78 10.41 -6.26
CA ARG A 133 -9.09 11.46 -5.28
C ARG A 133 -9.20 10.89 -3.86
N ARG A 134 -9.13 11.77 -2.87
CA ARG A 134 -9.51 11.47 -1.49
C ARG A 134 -11.01 11.67 -1.29
N GLU A 135 -11.58 10.95 -0.32
CA GLU A 135 -12.97 11.15 0.13
C GLU A 135 -12.97 11.65 1.56
N ALA A 136 -13.75 12.70 1.83
CA ALA A 136 -13.83 13.30 3.16
C ALA A 136 -14.41 12.30 4.19
N GLY A 137 -13.75 12.17 5.35
CA GLY A 137 -14.18 11.25 6.40
C GLY A 137 -13.72 9.79 6.22
N TYR A 138 -13.11 9.44 5.10
CA TYR A 138 -12.65 8.09 4.81
C TYR A 138 -11.15 8.03 4.55
N THR A 139 -10.56 6.87 4.82
CA THR A 139 -9.17 6.55 4.46
C THR A 139 -9.15 5.64 3.24
N GLY A 140 -8.33 5.99 2.24
CA GLY A 140 -8.18 5.27 0.98
C GLY A 140 -8.20 6.19 -0.23
N VAL A 141 -8.37 5.63 -1.43
CA VAL A 141 -8.44 6.41 -2.68
C VAL A 141 -9.66 5.99 -3.48
N TRP A 142 -10.27 6.97 -4.14
CA TRP A 142 -11.49 6.84 -4.95
C TRP A 142 -11.25 7.26 -6.40
N ILE A 143 -12.05 6.70 -7.30
CA ILE A 143 -12.23 7.15 -8.68
C ILE A 143 -13.70 7.52 -8.81
N GLY A 144 -14.01 8.78 -9.09
CA GLY A 144 -15.39 9.24 -9.02
C GLY A 144 -16.02 8.94 -7.64
N PRO A 145 -17.19 8.30 -7.55
CA PRO A 145 -17.84 7.93 -6.29
C PRO A 145 -17.35 6.58 -5.71
N GLN A 146 -16.48 5.85 -6.38
CA GLN A 146 -16.14 4.47 -6.05
C GLN A 146 -14.71 4.34 -5.50
N LYS A 147 -14.53 3.43 -4.55
CA LYS A 147 -13.27 3.18 -3.85
C LYS A 147 -12.42 2.18 -4.61
N VAL A 148 -11.22 2.60 -5.02
CA VAL A 148 -10.24 1.75 -5.72
C VAL A 148 -9.15 1.22 -4.81
N CYS A 149 -8.86 1.92 -3.70
CA CYS A 149 -7.79 1.54 -2.78
C CYS A 149 -8.26 1.59 -1.33
N SER A 150 -8.00 0.51 -0.61
CA SER A 150 -8.12 0.41 0.85
C SER A 150 -6.75 0.59 1.50
N ILE A 151 -6.70 1.32 2.63
CA ILE A 151 -5.47 1.55 3.38
C ILE A 151 -5.73 1.20 4.84
N GLY A 152 -4.88 0.37 5.42
CA GLY A 152 -4.91 -0.01 6.82
C GLY A 152 -3.52 -0.36 7.32
N VAL A 153 -2.99 0.43 8.26
CA VAL A 153 -1.63 0.30 8.77
C VAL A 153 -1.62 -0.04 10.25
N ALA A 154 -0.50 -0.56 10.72
CA ALA A 154 -0.15 -0.64 12.13
C ALA A 154 1.25 -0.05 12.34
N VAL A 155 1.58 0.27 13.59
CA VAL A 155 2.87 0.85 13.96
C VAL A 155 3.40 0.18 15.21
N ARG A 156 4.70 -0.16 15.21
CA ARG A 156 5.44 -0.64 16.35
C ARG A 156 6.75 0.14 16.47
N ARG A 157 6.97 0.82 17.58
CA ARG A 157 8.16 1.68 17.80
C ARG A 157 8.40 2.67 16.64
N TRP A 158 7.30 3.21 16.09
CA TRP A 158 7.31 4.13 14.95
C TRP A 158 7.82 3.53 13.63
N VAL A 159 7.92 2.20 13.53
CA VAL A 159 8.02 1.49 12.26
C VAL A 159 6.63 1.08 11.81
N THR A 160 6.25 1.45 10.58
CA THR A 160 4.97 1.09 9.96
C THR A 160 5.01 -0.31 9.39
N TRP A 161 3.86 -0.95 9.29
CA TRP A 161 3.67 -2.23 8.59
C TRP A 161 2.21 -2.41 8.19
N HIS A 162 1.87 -3.49 7.48
CA HIS A 162 0.69 -3.53 6.63
C HIS A 162 0.76 -2.38 5.60
N GLY A 163 -0.36 -1.89 5.09
CA GLY A 163 -0.25 -0.84 4.08
C GLY A 163 -1.53 -0.63 3.29
N LEU A 164 -1.45 -0.80 1.98
CA LEU A 164 -2.51 -0.48 1.04
C LEU A 164 -2.79 -1.63 0.08
N ALA A 165 -4.01 -1.67 -0.44
CA ALA A 165 -4.46 -2.64 -1.42
C ALA A 165 -5.24 -1.91 -2.52
N VAL A 166 -4.73 -1.96 -3.76
CA VAL A 166 -5.33 -1.34 -4.94
C VAL A 166 -5.98 -2.42 -5.79
N ASN A 167 -7.25 -2.28 -6.07
CA ASN A 167 -7.95 -3.13 -7.03
C ASN A 167 -7.49 -2.74 -8.44
N VAL A 168 -6.55 -3.49 -9.02
CA VAL A 168 -6.07 -3.25 -10.38
C VAL A 168 -7.02 -3.90 -11.39
N SER A 169 -7.17 -5.22 -11.31
CA SER A 169 -8.08 -6.03 -12.13
C SER A 169 -8.92 -7.01 -11.30
N THR A 170 -9.00 -6.78 -9.99
CA THR A 170 -9.66 -7.61 -8.97
C THR A 170 -11.08 -7.99 -9.37
N ASP A 171 -11.48 -9.23 -9.09
CA ASP A 171 -12.89 -9.60 -9.14
C ASP A 171 -13.66 -8.95 -7.98
N LEU A 172 -14.45 -7.95 -8.29
CA LEU A 172 -15.21 -7.18 -7.30
C LEU A 172 -16.36 -7.97 -6.68
N ALA A 173 -16.77 -9.10 -7.28
CA ALA A 173 -17.79 -9.98 -6.69
C ALA A 173 -17.38 -10.52 -5.33
N ALA A 174 -16.07 -10.65 -5.07
CA ALA A 174 -15.53 -11.06 -3.79
C ALA A 174 -15.93 -10.16 -2.61
N PHE A 175 -16.15 -8.86 -2.87
CA PHE A 175 -16.57 -7.89 -1.84
C PHE A 175 -18.07 -7.99 -1.47
N ARG A 176 -18.89 -8.72 -2.23
CA ARG A 176 -20.35 -8.79 -1.99
C ARG A 176 -20.74 -9.63 -0.79
N SER A 177 -19.82 -10.43 -0.26
CA SER A 177 -20.09 -11.33 0.86
C SER A 177 -19.98 -10.70 2.26
N PHE A 178 -19.54 -9.42 2.34
CA PHE A 178 -19.40 -8.66 3.58
C PHE A 178 -19.45 -7.14 3.30
N ALA A 179 -19.45 -6.32 4.34
CA ALA A 179 -19.36 -4.86 4.22
C ALA A 179 -17.88 -4.43 4.20
N PRO A 180 -17.25 -4.23 3.03
CA PRO A 180 -15.83 -3.89 2.96
C PRO A 180 -15.58 -2.50 3.58
N CYS A 181 -14.75 -2.45 4.64
CA CYS A 181 -14.44 -1.21 5.36
C CYS A 181 -15.71 -0.50 5.90
N GLY A 182 -16.77 -1.23 6.27
CA GLY A 182 -18.05 -0.67 6.72
C GLY A 182 -18.88 0.02 5.62
N LEU A 183 -18.50 -0.14 4.36
CA LEU A 183 -19.19 0.45 3.20
C LEU A 183 -20.02 -0.63 2.46
N SER A 184 -20.98 -0.18 1.64
CA SER A 184 -21.64 -1.08 0.68
C SER A 184 -20.62 -1.65 -0.30
N SER A 185 -20.79 -2.92 -0.70
CA SER A 185 -19.93 -3.56 -1.71
C SER A 185 -19.95 -2.85 -3.07
N ASP A 186 -21.05 -2.15 -3.40
CA ASP A 186 -21.23 -1.43 -4.66
C ASP A 186 -20.34 -0.17 -4.78
N VAL A 187 -19.73 0.23 -3.66
CA VAL A 187 -18.76 1.34 -3.63
C VAL A 187 -17.40 0.93 -4.22
N MET A 188 -17.10 -0.36 -4.34
CA MET A 188 -15.80 -0.81 -4.83
C MET A 188 -15.67 -0.70 -6.35
N THR A 189 -14.48 -0.29 -6.81
CA THR A 189 -14.11 -0.28 -8.23
C THR A 189 -12.67 -0.79 -8.41
N ARG A 190 -12.22 -0.90 -9.67
CA ARG A 190 -10.86 -1.33 -10.04
C ARG A 190 -10.32 -0.46 -11.16
N VAL A 191 -9.00 -0.36 -11.25
CA VAL A 191 -8.29 0.47 -12.23
C VAL A 191 -8.67 0.08 -13.66
N LEU A 192 -8.81 -1.22 -13.94
CA LEU A 192 -9.14 -1.75 -15.27
C LEU A 192 -10.40 -1.13 -15.88
N ASP A 193 -11.40 -0.78 -15.06
CA ASP A 193 -12.68 -0.22 -15.54
C ASP A 193 -12.58 1.29 -15.89
N HIS A 194 -11.42 1.93 -15.65
CA HIS A 194 -11.21 3.37 -15.82
C HIS A 194 -10.00 3.76 -16.69
N VAL A 195 -9.29 2.77 -17.24
CA VAL A 195 -8.15 3.02 -18.13
C VAL A 195 -8.64 2.98 -19.57
N ASP A 196 -8.41 4.05 -20.33
CA ASP A 196 -8.74 4.10 -21.75
C ASP A 196 -7.77 3.26 -22.59
N GLY A 197 -8.28 2.60 -23.64
CA GLY A 197 -7.48 1.94 -24.67
C GLY A 197 -6.73 0.69 -24.21
N VAL A 198 -7.20 -0.01 -23.19
CA VAL A 198 -6.57 -1.25 -22.71
C VAL A 198 -7.03 -2.44 -23.55
N ASP A 199 -6.44 -2.58 -24.76
CA ASP A 199 -6.32 -3.89 -25.43
C ASP A 199 -5.29 -4.80 -24.71
N GLU A 200 -4.59 -4.23 -23.72
CA GLU A 200 -3.63 -4.90 -22.85
C GLU A 200 -4.37 -5.73 -21.80
N GLY A 201 -4.05 -7.00 -21.68
CA GLY A 201 -4.66 -7.87 -20.66
C GLY A 201 -4.40 -7.40 -19.23
N PRO A 202 -5.15 -7.92 -18.24
CA PRO A 202 -5.07 -7.50 -16.83
C PRO A 202 -3.66 -7.65 -16.23
N GLU A 203 -2.85 -8.58 -16.71
CA GLU A 203 -1.47 -8.80 -16.27
C GLU A 203 -0.54 -7.66 -16.68
N VAL A 204 -0.68 -7.15 -17.92
CA VAL A 204 0.11 -6.01 -18.42
C VAL A 204 -0.25 -4.75 -17.64
N LEU A 205 -1.54 -4.53 -17.35
CA LEU A 205 -1.98 -3.43 -16.51
C LEU A 205 -1.41 -3.54 -15.09
N MET A 206 -1.36 -4.74 -14.50
CA MET A 206 -0.75 -4.98 -13.20
C MET A 206 0.71 -4.55 -13.18
N GLU A 207 1.50 -5.00 -14.13
CA GLU A 207 2.93 -4.65 -14.23
C GLU A 207 3.14 -3.16 -14.49
N ARG A 208 2.28 -2.52 -15.31
CA ARG A 208 2.29 -1.08 -15.54
C ARG A 208 1.97 -0.31 -14.24
N PHE A 209 0.98 -0.77 -13.48
CA PHE A 209 0.59 -0.15 -12.24
C PHE A 209 1.65 -0.34 -11.13
N LYS A 210 2.28 -1.53 -11.02
CA LYS A 210 3.42 -1.76 -10.12
C LYS A 210 4.54 -0.74 -10.37
N ARG A 211 4.97 -0.57 -11.63
CA ARG A 211 6.00 0.43 -11.99
C ARG A 211 5.58 1.85 -11.63
N ALA A 212 4.31 2.21 -11.89
CA ALA A 212 3.77 3.51 -11.54
C ALA A 212 3.78 3.75 -10.02
N LEU A 213 3.40 2.74 -9.23
CA LEU A 213 3.39 2.81 -7.77
C LEU A 213 4.81 2.94 -7.18
N VAL A 214 5.76 2.16 -7.67
CA VAL A 214 7.18 2.26 -7.25
C VAL A 214 7.75 3.65 -7.58
N ALA A 215 7.48 4.16 -8.79
CA ALA A 215 7.91 5.49 -9.17
C ALA A 215 7.27 6.60 -8.32
N ALA A 216 6.00 6.44 -7.92
CA ALA A 216 5.31 7.36 -7.03
C ALA A 216 5.89 7.34 -5.61
N PHE A 217 6.24 6.17 -5.07
CA PHE A 217 6.96 6.05 -3.79
C PHE A 217 8.32 6.75 -3.84
N GLY A 218 9.08 6.54 -4.93
CA GLY A 218 10.38 7.19 -5.12
C GLY A 218 10.28 8.72 -5.22
N ALA A 219 9.23 9.24 -5.87
CA ALA A 219 9.00 10.67 -6.03
C ALA A 219 8.50 11.35 -4.75
N ALA A 220 7.75 10.62 -3.91
CA ALA A 220 7.15 11.16 -2.70
C ALA A 220 8.17 11.42 -1.57
N GLY A 221 9.37 10.85 -1.66
CA GLY A 221 10.37 10.94 -0.60
C GLY A 221 9.91 10.31 0.71
N SER A 222 10.54 10.68 1.83
CA SER A 222 10.15 10.19 3.15
C SER A 222 8.80 10.76 3.60
N PRO A 223 8.01 10.00 4.41
CA PRO A 223 6.76 10.51 4.97
C PRO A 223 6.99 11.82 5.72
N GLY A 224 6.23 12.88 5.40
CA GLY A 224 6.32 14.18 6.05
C GLY A 224 7.32 15.18 5.43
N SER A 225 8.04 14.83 4.37
CA SER A 225 8.68 15.83 3.53
C SER A 225 7.59 16.51 2.70
N THR A 226 7.25 17.75 3.05
CA THR A 226 6.43 18.64 2.19
C THR A 226 7.26 18.98 0.97
N ALA A 227 6.78 18.56 -0.23
CA ALA A 227 7.26 19.13 -1.48
C ALA A 227 6.83 20.59 -1.59
#